data_ce867588b6b29c78301152148dbae127
#
_entry.id   ce867588b6b29c78301152148dbae127
#
_cell.length_a   1.000
_cell.length_b   1.000
_cell.length_c   1.000
_cell.angle_alpha   90.00
_cell.angle_beta   90.00
_cell.angle_gamma   90.00
#
_symmetry.space_group_name_H-M   'P 1'
#
loop_
_entity.id
_entity.type
_entity.pdbx_description
1 polymer ?
#
loop_
_entity_poly.entity_id
_entity_poly.type
_entity_poly.pdbx_seq_one_letter_code
_entity_poly.pdbx_strand_id
1 'polypeptide(L)'
;MIQDELKYRILQALGLTPTTEQEHAIDVFTQFMTDCSEQVVMILRGSAGTGKTTLAGAVVKALAALKQKLILLAPTGRAAKVFSLYAGHPAYTIHRRIYRQKTAGDLSSFNLNNNLNRDTLFIIDEASMISNDLLGNHNSQFSTLNSQFGSGCLLDDLMEFVYSGQNCRMLLIGDKAQLPPVGEEESPALMADVLRGYGMTVYECDLNQVLRQSEASGILWNATRIREMFSRSEECGVWSEDTPEADSSLQGNLTPHSTLLTPRIKLTSFPDISVVPGDELIESLASSYSRVGMDETMVITRSNKRANIYNQGIRNTVLDREDELCRGDLLMIVKNNYFWGSVECGVRSEDTSAAGSILQGNLTPHSTLHTPRLSFIANGDRAVVQRVRNIHELYGFRFAEVTMTFPDYDDYELTATVLLDTLTSEAPALTREQQEQLYNAGLEDYADIPIKADRIAKLKTDRYYNALQVKFAYAVTCHKAQGGQWAHIYLDQGYMTDDMLTPDYIHWLYTAFTRATEKLFLVNWPKTQISVD
;
A
#
# COMPACT_ATOMS: atom_id res chain seq x y z
N MET A 1 8.06 -9.41 -36.69
CA MET A 1 6.80 -8.73 -37.15
C MET A 1 5.89 -8.34 -35.97
N ILE A 2 5.33 -9.27 -35.17
CA ILE A 2 4.43 -8.88 -34.02
C ILE A 2 5.20 -8.17 -32.92
N GLN A 3 6.36 -8.69 -32.54
CA GLN A 3 7.22 -8.08 -31.52
C GLN A 3 7.67 -6.67 -31.96
N ASP A 4 8.09 -6.49 -33.18
CA ASP A 4 8.57 -5.21 -33.71
C ASP A 4 7.46 -4.15 -33.72
N GLU A 5 6.24 -4.54 -34.11
CA GLU A 5 5.07 -3.66 -34.06
C GLU A 5 4.71 -3.27 -32.66
N LEU A 6 4.73 -4.21 -31.69
CA LEU A 6 4.46 -3.94 -30.29
C LEU A 6 5.53 -3.02 -29.70
N LYS A 7 6.83 -3.30 -29.96
CA LYS A 7 7.95 -2.44 -29.55
C LYS A 7 7.75 -1.02 -30.09
N TYR A 8 7.48 -0.89 -31.37
CA TYR A 8 7.26 0.42 -31.98
C TYR A 8 6.12 1.21 -31.33
N ARG A 9 4.99 0.57 -31.02
CA ARG A 9 3.86 1.22 -30.37
C ARG A 9 4.17 1.64 -28.94
N ILE A 10 4.91 0.82 -28.18
CA ILE A 10 5.33 1.18 -26.83
C ILE A 10 6.27 2.38 -26.88
N LEU A 11 7.23 2.42 -27.80
CA LEU A 11 8.13 3.55 -27.97
C LEU A 11 7.39 4.83 -28.39
N GLN A 12 6.39 4.72 -29.27
CA GLN A 12 5.52 5.86 -29.60
C GLN A 12 4.72 6.36 -28.38
N ALA A 13 4.15 5.44 -27.59
CA ALA A 13 3.37 5.79 -26.41
C ALA A 13 4.25 6.38 -25.30
N LEU A 14 5.51 5.98 -25.21
CA LEU A 14 6.48 6.53 -24.26
C LEU A 14 6.78 8.01 -24.57
N GLY A 15 6.89 8.38 -25.84
CA GLY A 15 7.08 9.76 -26.29
C GLY A 15 8.42 10.40 -25.89
N LEU A 16 9.32 9.61 -25.31
CA LEU A 16 10.66 10.01 -24.85
C LEU A 16 11.69 9.04 -25.39
N THR A 17 12.96 9.47 -25.46
CA THR A 17 14.05 8.55 -25.78
C THR A 17 14.26 7.60 -24.61
N PRO A 18 14.07 6.28 -24.77
CA PRO A 18 14.28 5.32 -23.69
C PRO A 18 15.76 5.25 -23.32
N THR A 19 16.03 4.87 -22.09
CA THR A 19 17.37 4.44 -21.69
C THR A 19 17.66 3.05 -22.27
N THR A 20 18.92 2.63 -22.28
CA THR A 20 19.33 1.29 -22.76
C THR A 20 18.60 0.18 -21.98
N GLU A 21 18.44 0.36 -20.65
CA GLU A 21 17.73 -0.60 -19.80
C GLU A 21 16.22 -0.60 -20.09
N GLN A 22 15.62 0.56 -20.33
CA GLN A 22 14.20 0.65 -20.72
C GLN A 22 13.95 0.03 -22.09
N GLU A 23 14.86 0.22 -23.04
CA GLU A 23 14.76 -0.44 -24.36
C GLU A 23 14.86 -1.95 -24.22
N HIS A 24 15.81 -2.44 -23.41
CA HIS A 24 15.91 -3.87 -23.09
C HIS A 24 14.65 -4.40 -22.42
N ALA A 25 14.08 -3.67 -21.47
CA ALA A 25 12.83 -4.06 -20.80
C ALA A 25 11.66 -4.16 -21.78
N ILE A 26 11.59 -3.27 -22.78
CA ILE A 26 10.59 -3.34 -23.85
C ILE A 26 10.81 -4.60 -24.69
N ASP A 27 12.06 -4.95 -25.03
CA ASP A 27 12.37 -6.16 -25.80
C ASP A 27 11.97 -7.42 -25.03
N VAL A 28 12.32 -7.51 -23.75
CA VAL A 28 11.90 -8.62 -22.86
C VAL A 28 10.37 -8.68 -22.75
N PHE A 29 9.69 -7.54 -22.61
CA PHE A 29 8.25 -7.47 -22.56
C PHE A 29 7.58 -7.97 -23.85
N THR A 30 8.13 -7.64 -25.02
CA THR A 30 7.59 -8.13 -26.31
C THR A 30 7.77 -9.65 -26.46
N GLN A 31 8.89 -10.22 -25.97
CA GLN A 31 9.10 -11.66 -25.90
C GLN A 31 8.09 -12.33 -24.98
N PHE A 32 7.93 -11.80 -23.74
CA PHE A 32 6.94 -12.25 -22.77
C PHE A 32 5.51 -12.27 -23.34
N MET A 33 5.11 -11.23 -24.05
CA MET A 33 3.77 -11.13 -24.65
C MET A 33 3.53 -12.10 -25.81
N THR A 34 4.57 -12.53 -26.49
CA THR A 34 4.50 -13.42 -27.66
C THR A 34 4.86 -14.87 -27.34
N ASP A 35 5.26 -15.18 -26.12
CA ASP A 35 5.51 -16.56 -25.68
C ASP A 35 4.22 -17.38 -25.77
N CYS A 36 4.32 -18.62 -26.24
CA CYS A 36 3.18 -19.54 -26.38
C CYS A 36 2.94 -20.40 -25.15
N SER A 37 3.76 -20.28 -24.12
CA SER A 37 3.63 -21.03 -22.86
C SER A 37 2.39 -20.55 -22.07
N GLU A 38 1.70 -21.46 -21.40
CA GLU A 38 0.46 -21.15 -20.69
C GLU A 38 0.71 -20.40 -19.36
N GLN A 39 1.83 -20.68 -18.70
CA GLN A 39 2.18 -20.14 -17.38
C GLN A 39 3.40 -19.23 -17.48
N VAL A 40 3.18 -18.00 -17.89
CA VAL A 40 4.23 -17.01 -18.11
C VAL A 40 4.02 -15.80 -17.23
N VAL A 41 5.04 -15.39 -16.51
CA VAL A 41 5.07 -14.18 -15.69
C VAL A 41 6.28 -13.33 -16.01
N MET A 42 6.12 -12.01 -15.94
CA MET A 42 7.25 -11.08 -16.07
C MET A 42 7.40 -10.26 -14.80
N ILE A 43 8.65 -10.10 -14.35
CA ILE A 43 9.03 -9.20 -13.27
C ILE A 43 9.78 -8.00 -13.86
N LEU A 44 9.29 -6.80 -13.59
CA LEU A 44 9.98 -5.55 -13.89
C LEU A 44 10.38 -4.89 -12.58
N ARG A 45 11.63 -5.03 -12.20
CA ARG A 45 12.18 -4.38 -11.03
C ARG A 45 12.84 -3.06 -11.40
N GLY A 46 12.85 -2.12 -10.49
CA GLY A 46 13.60 -0.89 -10.68
C GLY A 46 13.52 0.03 -9.48
N SER A 47 14.51 0.88 -9.33
CA SER A 47 14.55 1.86 -8.23
C SER A 47 13.70 3.10 -8.52
N ALA A 48 13.58 3.96 -7.52
CA ALA A 48 12.95 5.28 -7.70
C ALA A 48 13.71 6.09 -8.78
N GLY A 49 12.96 6.80 -9.61
CA GLY A 49 13.54 7.64 -10.67
C GLY A 49 14.01 6.91 -11.93
N THR A 50 13.87 5.58 -12.03
CA THR A 50 14.24 4.82 -13.24
C THR A 50 13.15 4.80 -14.33
N GLY A 51 11.99 5.39 -14.04
CA GLY A 51 10.89 5.51 -14.99
C GLY A 51 10.01 4.27 -15.12
N LYS A 52 9.97 3.37 -14.12
CA LYS A 52 9.07 2.19 -14.09
C LYS A 52 7.62 2.56 -14.43
N THR A 53 7.08 3.52 -13.71
CA THR A 53 5.68 3.95 -13.85
C THR A 53 5.41 4.57 -15.23
N THR A 54 6.36 5.33 -15.74
CA THR A 54 6.28 5.91 -17.10
C THR A 54 6.28 4.81 -18.16
N LEU A 55 7.16 3.82 -18.02
CA LEU A 55 7.23 2.67 -18.92
C LEU A 55 5.95 1.83 -18.84
N ALA A 56 5.46 1.53 -17.64
CA ALA A 56 4.20 0.82 -17.42
C ALA A 56 3.02 1.57 -18.07
N GLY A 57 2.94 2.89 -17.91
CA GLY A 57 1.93 3.72 -18.56
C GLY A 57 2.01 3.67 -20.09
N ALA A 58 3.22 3.67 -20.66
CA ALA A 58 3.42 3.53 -22.12
C ALA A 58 2.97 2.15 -22.62
N VAL A 59 3.30 1.07 -21.88
CA VAL A 59 2.85 -0.30 -22.17
C VAL A 59 1.33 -0.37 -22.16
N VAL A 60 0.67 0.16 -21.11
CA VAL A 60 -0.79 0.16 -21.00
C VAL A 60 -1.44 0.90 -22.16
N LYS A 61 -0.95 2.10 -22.51
CA LYS A 61 -1.47 2.90 -23.63
C LYS A 61 -1.32 2.18 -24.97
N ALA A 62 -0.16 1.57 -25.21
CA ALA A 62 0.10 0.81 -26.45
C ALA A 62 -0.82 -0.40 -26.56
N LEU A 63 -0.98 -1.18 -25.49
CA LEU A 63 -1.83 -2.36 -25.49
C LEU A 63 -3.33 -2.01 -25.56
N ALA A 64 -3.77 -0.94 -24.89
CA ALA A 64 -5.13 -0.44 -24.98
C ALA A 64 -5.48 -0.01 -26.43
N ALA A 65 -4.55 0.65 -27.15
CA ALA A 65 -4.70 1.00 -28.56
C ALA A 65 -4.83 -0.25 -29.47
N LEU A 66 -4.18 -1.35 -29.08
CA LEU A 66 -4.29 -2.66 -29.74
C LEU A 66 -5.55 -3.45 -29.31
N LYS A 67 -6.38 -2.88 -28.42
CA LYS A 67 -7.58 -3.54 -27.84
C LYS A 67 -7.25 -4.83 -27.07
N GLN A 68 -6.01 -4.95 -26.56
CA GLN A 68 -5.64 -6.01 -25.65
C GLN A 68 -6.39 -5.82 -24.31
N LYS A 69 -6.93 -6.89 -23.77
CA LYS A 69 -7.59 -6.85 -22.47
C LYS A 69 -6.55 -6.66 -21.37
N LEU A 70 -6.77 -5.67 -20.52
CA LEU A 70 -5.89 -5.28 -19.44
C LEU A 70 -6.66 -5.20 -18.12
N ILE A 71 -6.02 -5.61 -17.04
CA ILE A 71 -6.48 -5.40 -15.66
C ILE A 71 -5.30 -4.85 -14.88
N LEU A 72 -5.44 -3.62 -14.37
CA LEU A 72 -4.43 -2.96 -13.57
C LEU A 72 -4.75 -3.16 -12.10
N LEU A 73 -3.77 -3.60 -11.31
CA LEU A 73 -3.91 -3.89 -9.90
C LEU A 73 -2.80 -3.22 -9.08
N ALA A 74 -3.11 -2.94 -7.81
CA ALA A 74 -2.12 -2.53 -6.81
C ALA A 74 -2.51 -3.05 -5.43
N PRO A 75 -1.60 -3.15 -4.46
CA PRO A 75 -1.90 -3.64 -3.10
C PRO A 75 -2.84 -2.72 -2.32
N THR A 76 -2.74 -1.40 -2.50
CA THR A 76 -3.51 -0.39 -1.76
C THR A 76 -4.37 0.48 -2.67
N GLY A 77 -5.42 1.13 -2.10
CA GLY A 77 -6.30 2.04 -2.84
C GLY A 77 -5.53 3.24 -3.42
N ARG A 78 -4.63 3.84 -2.64
CA ARG A 78 -3.81 4.97 -3.11
C ARG A 78 -2.86 4.57 -4.25
N ALA A 79 -2.17 3.43 -4.14
CA ALA A 79 -1.32 2.93 -5.22
C ALA A 79 -2.13 2.66 -6.50
N ALA A 80 -3.33 2.08 -6.37
CA ALA A 80 -4.23 1.88 -7.50
C ALA A 80 -4.66 3.21 -8.16
N LYS A 81 -4.98 4.23 -7.35
CA LYS A 81 -5.31 5.57 -7.87
C LYS A 81 -4.14 6.19 -8.61
N VAL A 82 -2.95 6.19 -8.02
CA VAL A 82 -1.72 6.71 -8.64
C VAL A 82 -1.45 5.98 -9.96
N PHE A 83 -1.53 4.65 -9.96
CA PHE A 83 -1.33 3.84 -11.15
C PHE A 83 -2.37 4.15 -12.23
N SER A 84 -3.65 4.30 -11.87
CA SER A 84 -4.72 4.68 -12.79
C SER A 84 -4.46 6.03 -13.47
N LEU A 85 -3.98 7.03 -12.73
CA LEU A 85 -3.67 8.36 -13.26
C LEU A 85 -2.54 8.31 -14.29
N TYR A 86 -1.45 7.61 -13.99
CA TYR A 86 -0.31 7.50 -14.91
C TYR A 86 -0.61 6.65 -16.14
N ALA A 87 -1.33 5.55 -15.96
CA ALA A 87 -1.68 4.63 -17.04
C ALA A 87 -2.81 5.17 -17.93
N GLY A 88 -3.64 6.09 -17.42
CA GLY A 88 -4.85 6.54 -18.11
C GLY A 88 -5.88 5.43 -18.27
N HIS A 89 -5.87 4.44 -17.37
CA HIS A 89 -6.74 3.27 -17.40
C HIS A 89 -7.15 2.90 -15.96
N PRO A 90 -8.40 2.43 -15.72
CA PRO A 90 -8.83 2.09 -14.37
C PRO A 90 -7.94 1.02 -13.72
N ALA A 91 -7.52 1.28 -12.48
CA ALA A 91 -6.79 0.34 -11.65
C ALA A 91 -7.58 0.03 -10.38
N TYR A 92 -7.42 -1.17 -9.84
CA TYR A 92 -8.16 -1.66 -8.68
C TYR A 92 -7.18 -2.23 -7.63
N THR A 93 -7.64 -2.35 -6.39
CA THR A 93 -6.86 -3.10 -5.40
C THR A 93 -6.91 -4.59 -5.70
N ILE A 94 -5.81 -5.31 -5.42
CA ILE A 94 -5.73 -6.77 -5.59
C ILE A 94 -6.91 -7.43 -4.87
N HIS A 95 -7.09 -7.13 -3.60
CA HIS A 95 -8.16 -7.70 -2.77
C HIS A 95 -9.55 -7.53 -3.40
N ARG A 96 -9.86 -6.34 -3.91
CA ARG A 96 -11.15 -6.05 -4.55
C ARG A 96 -11.39 -6.91 -5.79
N ARG A 97 -10.34 -7.29 -6.50
CA ARG A 97 -10.46 -8.02 -7.76
C ARG A 97 -10.51 -9.51 -7.58
N ILE A 98 -9.68 -10.05 -6.68
CA ILE A 98 -9.49 -11.50 -6.58
C ILE A 98 -10.41 -12.16 -5.56
N TYR A 99 -10.96 -11.41 -4.58
CA TYR A 99 -11.82 -11.98 -3.55
C TYR A 99 -13.30 -11.63 -3.72
N ARG A 100 -14.16 -12.53 -3.27
CA ARG A 100 -15.60 -12.33 -3.15
C ARG A 100 -16.11 -12.85 -1.81
N GLN A 101 -17.17 -12.26 -1.29
CA GLN A 101 -17.88 -12.78 -0.14
C GLN A 101 -18.48 -14.18 -0.41
N LYS A 102 -18.38 -15.07 0.56
CA LYS A 102 -18.85 -16.46 0.43
C LYS A 102 -20.37 -16.58 0.26
N THR A 103 -21.12 -15.82 1.07
CA THR A 103 -22.59 -15.72 1.03
C THR A 103 -23.03 -14.44 1.71
N ALA A 104 -24.23 -13.95 1.43
CA ALA A 104 -24.80 -12.77 2.09
C ALA A 104 -24.94 -12.90 3.62
N GLY A 105 -24.82 -14.10 4.18
CA GLY A 105 -24.87 -14.36 5.63
C GLY A 105 -23.52 -14.56 6.30
N ASP A 106 -22.41 -14.69 5.55
CA ASP A 106 -21.07 -14.85 6.10
C ASP A 106 -20.14 -13.71 5.67
N LEU A 107 -20.24 -12.58 6.38
CA LEU A 107 -19.44 -11.36 6.15
C LEU A 107 -17.96 -11.50 6.52
N SER A 108 -17.55 -12.62 7.13
CA SER A 108 -16.20 -12.77 7.69
C SER A 108 -15.28 -13.67 6.88
N SER A 109 -15.77 -14.39 5.88
CA SER A 109 -14.94 -15.27 5.05
C SER A 109 -15.06 -14.92 3.57
N PHE A 110 -13.90 -14.71 2.96
CA PHE A 110 -13.75 -14.37 1.56
C PHE A 110 -13.10 -15.54 0.83
N ASN A 111 -13.75 -15.97 -0.25
CA ASN A 111 -13.18 -16.95 -1.15
C ASN A 111 -12.53 -16.24 -2.34
N LEU A 112 -11.60 -16.93 -2.94
CA LEU A 112 -11.08 -16.55 -4.24
C LEU A 112 -12.24 -16.48 -5.24
N ASN A 113 -12.28 -15.42 -6.02
CA ASN A 113 -13.26 -15.23 -7.08
C ASN A 113 -12.89 -16.12 -8.28
N ASN A 114 -13.89 -16.48 -9.12
CA ASN A 114 -13.59 -17.16 -10.36
C ASN A 114 -13.04 -16.17 -11.39
N ASN A 115 -11.90 -16.47 -11.98
CA ASN A 115 -11.37 -15.68 -13.07
C ASN A 115 -12.03 -16.08 -14.40
N LEU A 116 -13.01 -15.30 -14.83
CA LEU A 116 -13.70 -15.50 -16.12
C LEU A 116 -13.00 -14.76 -17.27
N ASN A 117 -11.81 -14.17 -17.01
CA ASN A 117 -11.08 -13.43 -18.04
C ASN A 117 -10.38 -14.38 -19.01
N ARG A 118 -10.25 -13.89 -20.24
CA ARG A 118 -9.63 -14.58 -21.37
C ARG A 118 -8.70 -13.64 -22.11
N ASP A 119 -7.51 -14.12 -22.48
CA ASP A 119 -6.52 -13.34 -23.24
C ASP A 119 -6.21 -12.00 -22.54
N THR A 120 -6.02 -12.03 -21.21
CA THR A 120 -5.94 -10.83 -20.38
C THR A 120 -4.57 -10.72 -19.74
N LEU A 121 -3.95 -9.53 -19.84
CA LEU A 121 -2.75 -9.19 -19.10
C LEU A 121 -3.14 -8.49 -17.79
N PHE A 122 -2.71 -9.07 -16.68
CA PHE A 122 -2.77 -8.46 -15.36
C PHE A 122 -1.46 -7.72 -15.11
N ILE A 123 -1.52 -6.43 -14.81
CA ILE A 123 -0.36 -5.62 -14.46
C ILE A 123 -0.50 -5.19 -13.01
N ILE A 124 0.45 -5.59 -12.19
CA ILE A 124 0.45 -5.33 -10.75
C ILE A 124 1.59 -4.36 -10.44
N ASP A 125 1.26 -3.15 -10.01
CA ASP A 125 2.24 -2.18 -9.51
C ASP A 125 2.41 -2.31 -7.99
N GLU A 126 3.54 -1.83 -7.46
CA GLU A 126 3.96 -1.96 -6.05
C GLU A 126 3.95 -3.41 -5.56
N ALA A 127 4.38 -4.35 -6.40
CA ALA A 127 4.42 -5.78 -6.09
C ALA A 127 5.35 -6.13 -4.91
N SER A 128 6.24 -5.21 -4.51
CA SER A 128 7.08 -5.34 -3.31
C SER A 128 6.29 -5.49 -2.01
N MET A 129 5.00 -5.14 -1.99
CA MET A 129 4.13 -5.26 -0.83
C MET A 129 3.35 -6.59 -0.75
N ILE A 130 3.50 -7.49 -1.73
CA ILE A 130 2.77 -8.75 -1.79
C ILE A 130 3.50 -9.81 -0.98
N SER A 131 2.85 -10.30 0.09
CA SER A 131 3.41 -11.33 0.97
C SER A 131 3.15 -12.75 0.48
N ASN A 132 4.06 -13.65 0.86
CA ASN A 132 3.96 -15.10 0.66
C ASN A 132 3.89 -15.87 1.98
N ASP A 133 3.74 -15.20 3.10
CA ASP A 133 3.80 -15.82 4.42
C ASP A 133 2.46 -16.50 4.77
N LEU A 134 2.44 -17.85 4.71
CA LEU A 134 1.38 -18.71 5.26
C LEU A 134 1.46 -18.80 6.79
N LEU A 135 2.64 -18.56 7.32
CA LEU A 135 2.99 -18.75 8.71
C LEU A 135 3.38 -17.41 9.32
N GLY A 136 2.52 -16.39 9.21
CA GLY A 136 2.72 -15.25 10.09
C GLY A 136 3.10 -15.82 11.44
N ASN A 137 4.39 -15.75 11.81
CA ASN A 137 4.92 -16.18 13.09
C ASN A 137 3.86 -15.91 14.14
N HIS A 138 3.44 -16.93 14.89
CA HIS A 138 2.32 -16.89 15.84
C HIS A 138 2.34 -15.72 16.83
N ASN A 139 3.33 -14.84 16.73
CA ASN A 139 3.52 -13.63 17.51
C ASN A 139 3.22 -12.31 16.76
N SER A 140 2.94 -12.30 15.46
CA SER A 140 2.57 -11.06 14.77
C SER A 140 1.06 -10.84 14.82
N GLN A 141 0.64 -9.71 15.36
CA GLN A 141 -0.77 -9.27 15.42
C GLN A 141 -1.44 -9.13 14.04
N PHE A 142 -0.68 -9.36 12.96
CA PHE A 142 -1.11 -9.27 11.57
C PHE A 142 -1.61 -10.59 10.98
N SER A 143 -1.25 -11.76 11.54
CA SER A 143 -1.63 -13.08 11.01
C SER A 143 -3.14 -13.36 11.06
N THR A 144 -3.86 -12.74 11.98
CA THR A 144 -5.33 -12.89 12.09
C THR A 144 -6.11 -12.13 11.01
N LEU A 145 -5.49 -11.17 10.32
CA LEU A 145 -6.13 -10.42 9.22
C LEU A 145 -6.10 -11.19 7.91
N ASN A 146 -5.03 -11.93 7.65
CA ASN A 146 -4.86 -12.70 6.41
C ASN A 146 -5.73 -13.97 6.38
N SER A 147 -6.02 -14.59 7.51
CA SER A 147 -6.87 -15.80 7.59
C SER A 147 -8.35 -15.59 7.20
N GLN A 148 -8.77 -14.35 6.95
CA GLN A 148 -10.12 -14.04 6.47
C GLN A 148 -10.24 -14.13 4.94
N PHE A 149 -9.14 -14.19 4.22
CA PHE A 149 -9.07 -14.18 2.76
C PHE A 149 -8.43 -15.46 2.23
N GLY A 150 -9.12 -16.15 1.33
CA GLY A 150 -8.59 -17.26 0.56
C GLY A 150 -7.74 -18.25 1.36
N SER A 151 -6.53 -18.47 0.92
CA SER A 151 -5.51 -19.30 1.59
C SER A 151 -4.86 -18.60 2.80
N GLY A 152 -4.97 -17.27 2.90
CA GLY A 152 -4.23 -16.44 3.84
C GLY A 152 -2.87 -15.93 3.29
N CYS A 153 -2.46 -16.41 2.11
CA CYS A 153 -1.29 -15.98 1.38
C CYS A 153 -1.69 -15.20 0.12
N LEU A 154 -1.37 -13.92 0.08
CA LEU A 154 -1.83 -13.05 -1.02
C LEU A 154 -1.19 -13.43 -2.36
N LEU A 155 0.08 -13.86 -2.36
CA LEU A 155 0.76 -14.27 -3.57
C LEU A 155 0.17 -15.56 -4.14
N ASP A 156 -0.08 -16.58 -3.30
CA ASP A 156 -0.73 -17.83 -3.73
C ASP A 156 -2.10 -17.57 -4.36
N ASP A 157 -2.92 -16.79 -3.68
CA ASP A 157 -4.27 -16.46 -4.13
C ASP A 157 -4.25 -15.65 -5.44
N LEU A 158 -3.29 -14.75 -5.60
CA LEU A 158 -3.11 -13.98 -6.83
C LEU A 158 -2.68 -14.89 -7.99
N MET A 159 -1.72 -15.79 -7.76
CA MET A 159 -1.27 -16.75 -8.75
C MET A 159 -2.40 -17.67 -9.18
N GLU A 160 -3.11 -18.27 -8.21
CA GLU A 160 -4.27 -19.14 -8.49
C GLU A 160 -5.34 -18.38 -9.26
N PHE A 161 -5.70 -17.16 -8.84
CA PHE A 161 -6.70 -16.36 -9.53
C PHE A 161 -6.32 -16.07 -10.97
N VAL A 162 -5.12 -15.52 -11.22
CA VAL A 162 -4.73 -15.10 -12.56
C VAL A 162 -4.68 -16.29 -13.51
N TYR A 163 -4.03 -17.38 -13.11
CA TYR A 163 -3.80 -18.54 -13.99
C TYR A 163 -4.96 -19.55 -14.04
N SER A 164 -6.01 -19.37 -13.22
CA SER A 164 -7.29 -20.07 -13.44
C SER A 164 -8.07 -19.50 -14.64
N GLY A 165 -7.71 -18.32 -15.14
CA GLY A 165 -8.27 -17.76 -16.38
C GLY A 165 -7.63 -18.36 -17.64
N GLN A 166 -8.28 -18.17 -18.78
CA GLN A 166 -7.79 -18.74 -20.04
C GLN A 166 -6.80 -17.77 -20.72
N ASN A 167 -5.57 -18.24 -20.97
CA ASN A 167 -4.50 -17.47 -21.61
C ASN A 167 -4.28 -16.09 -20.92
N CYS A 168 -4.28 -16.10 -19.57
CA CYS A 168 -3.98 -14.92 -18.76
C CYS A 168 -2.49 -14.87 -18.43
N ARG A 169 -1.95 -13.65 -18.36
CA ARG A 169 -0.54 -13.37 -18.06
C ARG A 169 -0.44 -12.35 -16.96
N MET A 170 0.70 -12.30 -16.28
CA MET A 170 0.94 -11.35 -15.21
C MET A 170 2.28 -10.63 -15.39
N LEU A 171 2.25 -9.31 -15.23
CA LEU A 171 3.43 -8.44 -15.11
C LEU A 171 3.46 -7.88 -13.69
N LEU A 172 4.51 -8.19 -12.94
CA LEU A 172 4.77 -7.68 -11.60
C LEU A 172 5.78 -6.54 -11.68
N ILE A 173 5.43 -5.38 -11.14
CA ILE A 173 6.28 -4.18 -11.14
C ILE A 173 6.55 -3.81 -9.69
N GLY A 174 7.83 -3.59 -9.34
CA GLY A 174 8.17 -3.23 -7.97
C GLY A 174 9.62 -2.78 -7.81
N ASP A 175 10.01 -2.59 -6.56
CA ASP A 175 11.34 -2.14 -6.16
C ASP A 175 11.83 -2.96 -4.97
N LYS A 176 12.87 -3.77 -5.16
CA LYS A 176 13.47 -4.61 -4.11
C LYS A 176 14.09 -3.81 -2.95
N ALA A 177 14.48 -2.56 -3.20
CA ALA A 177 15.06 -1.72 -2.16
C ALA A 177 14.01 -1.10 -1.22
N GLN A 178 12.72 -1.15 -1.57
CA GLN A 178 11.64 -0.75 -0.67
C GLN A 178 11.45 -1.76 0.46
N LEU A 179 10.75 -1.34 1.53
CA LEU A 179 10.39 -2.23 2.62
C LEU A 179 9.68 -3.49 2.10
N PRO A 180 10.16 -4.68 2.44
CA PRO A 180 9.45 -5.92 2.14
C PRO A 180 8.14 -6.01 2.96
N PRO A 181 7.29 -7.00 2.69
CA PRO A 181 6.14 -7.29 3.54
C PRO A 181 6.56 -7.58 4.98
N VAL A 182 5.68 -7.27 5.93
CA VAL A 182 5.98 -7.44 7.35
C VAL A 182 6.24 -8.91 7.68
N GLY A 183 7.42 -9.21 8.22
CA GLY A 183 7.84 -10.56 8.58
C GLY A 183 8.65 -11.28 7.52
N GLU A 184 8.87 -10.67 6.37
CA GLU A 184 9.69 -11.20 5.27
C GLU A 184 10.96 -10.35 5.11
N GLU A 185 12.07 -10.97 4.76
CA GLU A 185 13.35 -10.29 4.52
C GLU A 185 13.42 -9.68 3.13
N GLU A 186 12.76 -10.29 2.15
CA GLU A 186 12.66 -9.84 0.77
C GLU A 186 11.20 -9.87 0.27
N SER A 187 10.96 -9.25 -0.87
CA SER A 187 9.64 -9.23 -1.51
C SER A 187 9.44 -10.47 -2.40
N PRO A 188 8.70 -11.50 -1.97
CA PRO A 188 8.63 -12.79 -2.67
C PRO A 188 8.05 -12.67 -4.08
N ALA A 189 7.13 -11.75 -4.32
CA ALA A 189 6.57 -11.49 -5.64
C ALA A 189 7.58 -10.92 -6.65
N LEU A 190 8.73 -10.43 -6.19
CA LEU A 190 9.82 -9.92 -7.03
C LEU A 190 11.00 -10.89 -7.14
N MET A 191 10.89 -12.09 -6.57
CA MET A 191 11.91 -13.13 -6.62
C MET A 191 11.59 -14.16 -7.71
N ALA A 192 12.46 -14.26 -8.72
CA ALA A 192 12.24 -15.16 -9.85
C ALA A 192 12.17 -16.64 -9.40
N ASP A 193 12.98 -17.04 -8.42
CA ASP A 193 13.02 -18.42 -7.94
C ASP A 193 11.73 -18.80 -7.20
N VAL A 194 11.12 -17.87 -6.46
CA VAL A 194 9.80 -18.07 -5.85
C VAL A 194 8.75 -18.33 -6.93
N LEU A 195 8.74 -17.51 -7.99
CA LEU A 195 7.77 -17.68 -9.08
C LEU A 195 8.03 -18.94 -9.91
N ARG A 196 9.29 -19.33 -10.11
CA ARG A 196 9.65 -20.63 -10.72
C ARG A 196 9.15 -21.80 -9.89
N GLY A 197 9.11 -21.65 -8.55
CA GLY A 197 8.54 -22.64 -7.63
C GLY A 197 7.05 -22.92 -7.88
N TYR A 198 6.29 -21.94 -8.43
CA TYR A 198 4.91 -22.14 -8.91
C TYR A 198 4.83 -22.78 -10.30
N GLY A 199 5.93 -23.18 -10.90
CA GLY A 199 5.97 -23.75 -12.25
C GLY A 199 5.91 -22.71 -13.38
N MET A 200 6.17 -21.43 -13.07
CA MET A 200 6.10 -20.35 -14.07
C MET A 200 7.36 -20.26 -14.94
N THR A 201 7.17 -19.94 -16.19
CA THR A 201 8.22 -19.38 -17.05
C THR A 201 8.37 -17.90 -16.70
N VAL A 202 9.53 -17.52 -16.12
CA VAL A 202 9.75 -16.17 -15.58
C VAL A 202 10.64 -15.36 -16.53
N TYR A 203 10.12 -14.25 -16.99
CA TYR A 203 10.87 -13.16 -17.62
C TYR A 203 11.21 -12.12 -16.57
N GLU A 204 12.43 -11.62 -16.57
CA GLU A 204 12.84 -10.62 -15.59
C GLU A 204 13.69 -9.51 -16.21
N CYS A 205 13.51 -8.30 -15.72
CA CYS A 205 14.27 -7.14 -16.14
C CYS A 205 14.45 -6.16 -14.99
N ASP A 206 15.64 -5.59 -14.87
CA ASP A 206 16.01 -4.62 -13.85
C ASP A 206 16.28 -3.25 -14.49
N LEU A 207 15.69 -2.19 -13.91
CA LEU A 207 15.93 -0.80 -14.25
C LEU A 207 16.74 -0.14 -13.14
N ASN A 208 18.02 0.04 -13.36
CA ASN A 208 18.95 0.63 -12.39
C ASN A 208 19.37 2.06 -12.77
N GLN A 209 19.30 2.36 -14.06
CA GLN A 209 19.71 3.66 -14.59
C GLN A 209 18.71 4.75 -14.20
N VAL A 210 19.12 5.64 -13.32
CA VAL A 210 18.32 6.79 -12.90
C VAL A 210 18.32 7.84 -14.01
N LEU A 211 17.15 8.39 -14.34
CA LEU A 211 17.02 9.39 -15.42
C LEU A 211 17.74 10.69 -15.05
N ARG A 212 18.33 11.37 -16.05
CA ARG A 212 19.15 12.59 -15.85
C ARG A 212 18.46 13.74 -15.09
N GLN A 213 17.14 13.81 -15.08
CA GLN A 213 16.40 14.80 -14.29
C GLN A 213 16.59 14.64 -12.77
N SER A 214 17.10 13.51 -12.33
CA SER A 214 17.38 13.22 -10.92
C SER A 214 18.67 13.86 -10.40
N GLU A 215 19.59 14.31 -11.25
CA GLU A 215 20.86 14.93 -10.81
C GLU A 215 20.62 16.25 -10.08
N ALA A 216 19.49 16.93 -10.33
CA ALA A 216 19.10 18.16 -9.63
C ALA A 216 18.28 17.90 -8.35
N SER A 217 17.87 16.66 -8.09
CA SER A 217 17.06 16.29 -6.92
C SER A 217 17.93 15.65 -5.84
N GLY A 218 18.01 16.30 -4.68
CA GLY A 218 18.65 15.75 -3.49
C GLY A 218 17.93 14.54 -2.93
N ILE A 219 16.61 14.46 -3.08
CA ILE A 219 15.79 13.31 -2.68
C ILE A 219 16.25 12.08 -3.46
N LEU A 220 16.28 12.14 -4.79
CA LEU A 220 16.67 11.01 -5.64
C LEU A 220 18.16 10.70 -5.54
N TRP A 221 19.02 11.72 -5.42
CA TRP A 221 20.45 11.52 -5.23
C TRP A 221 20.72 10.71 -3.95
N ASN A 222 20.15 11.13 -2.83
CA ASN A 222 20.33 10.43 -1.56
C ASN A 222 19.67 9.03 -1.58
N ALA A 223 18.47 8.89 -2.14
CA ALA A 223 17.82 7.59 -2.29
C ALA A 223 18.69 6.61 -3.09
N THR A 224 19.35 7.06 -4.17
CA THR A 224 20.30 6.24 -4.93
C THR A 224 21.48 5.80 -4.07
N ARG A 225 22.06 6.71 -3.28
CA ARG A 225 23.18 6.39 -2.37
C ARG A 225 22.76 5.40 -1.27
N ILE A 226 21.58 5.58 -0.69
CA ILE A 226 21.04 4.65 0.29
C ILE A 226 20.88 3.26 -0.34
N ARG A 227 20.39 3.17 -1.58
CA ARG A 227 20.26 1.90 -2.30
C ARG A 227 21.61 1.23 -2.58
N GLU A 228 22.64 2.00 -2.96
CA GLU A 228 23.99 1.46 -3.20
C GLU A 228 24.59 0.80 -1.94
N MET A 229 24.09 1.14 -0.75
CA MET A 229 24.51 0.49 0.48
C MET A 229 24.09 -0.97 0.53
N PHE A 230 22.95 -1.36 -0.06
CA PHE A 230 22.55 -2.78 -0.16
C PHE A 230 23.55 -3.57 -0.99
N SER A 231 23.83 -3.11 -2.21
CA SER A 231 24.76 -3.83 -3.11
C SER A 231 26.14 -4.03 -2.50
N ARG A 232 26.62 -3.03 -1.76
CA ARG A 232 27.94 -3.13 -1.08
C ARG A 232 27.93 -4.08 0.10
N SER A 233 26.84 -4.16 0.83
CA SER A 233 26.71 -5.08 1.97
C SER A 233 26.59 -6.53 1.52
N GLU A 234 25.88 -6.80 0.41
CA GLU A 234 25.81 -8.13 -0.22
C GLU A 234 27.20 -8.58 -0.72
N GLU A 235 27.93 -7.70 -1.43
CA GLU A 235 29.30 -8.00 -1.91
C GLU A 235 30.30 -8.26 -0.79
N CYS A 236 30.15 -7.59 0.36
CA CYS A 236 31.04 -7.76 1.52
C CYS A 236 30.65 -8.93 2.44
N GLY A 237 29.55 -9.64 2.16
CA GLY A 237 29.07 -10.76 2.99
C GLY A 237 28.64 -10.35 4.41
N VAL A 238 28.33 -9.06 4.62
CA VAL A 238 27.98 -8.49 5.93
C VAL A 238 26.67 -9.05 6.48
N TRP A 239 25.87 -9.69 5.65
CA TRP A 239 24.56 -10.24 5.95
C TRP A 239 24.51 -11.76 6.13
N SER A 240 25.62 -12.50 5.94
CA SER A 240 25.64 -13.95 6.17
C SER A 240 25.80 -14.24 7.65
N GLU A 241 24.85 -14.92 8.27
CA GLU A 241 24.92 -15.43 9.64
C GLU A 241 26.04 -16.49 9.83
N ASP A 242 26.68 -16.95 8.75
CA ASP A 242 27.73 -17.98 8.71
C ASP A 242 29.13 -17.38 8.56
N THR A 243 29.57 -16.48 9.44
CA THR A 243 30.99 -16.18 9.59
C THR A 243 31.55 -16.92 10.82
N PRO A 244 32.50 -17.86 10.66
CA PRO A 244 33.19 -18.48 11.79
C PRO A 244 33.93 -17.38 12.58
N GLU A 245 33.93 -17.51 13.90
CA GLU A 245 34.60 -16.64 14.87
C GLU A 245 36.00 -16.21 14.36
N ALA A 246 36.09 -14.93 13.97
CA ALA A 246 37.38 -14.33 13.63
C ALA A 246 38.12 -13.97 14.91
N ASP A 247 39.31 -14.51 14.98
CA ASP A 247 40.38 -14.39 15.97
C ASP A 247 40.39 -13.07 16.78
N SER A 248 40.30 -13.22 18.10
CA SER A 248 40.19 -12.18 19.14
C SER A 248 41.50 -11.46 19.47
N SER A 249 42.23 -10.92 18.50
CA SER A 249 43.52 -10.30 18.77
C SER A 249 43.76 -8.89 18.21
N LEU A 250 42.70 -8.12 17.92
CA LEU A 250 42.84 -6.69 17.61
C LEU A 250 41.83 -5.85 18.45
N GLN A 251 42.29 -5.44 19.63
CA GLN A 251 41.62 -4.39 20.44
C GLN A 251 41.74 -3.03 19.74
N GLY A 252 40.67 -2.58 19.13
CA GLY A 252 40.48 -1.21 18.67
C GLY A 252 38.98 -0.92 18.60
N ASN A 253 38.48 -0.05 19.45
CA ASN A 253 37.08 0.30 19.70
C ASN A 253 36.36 0.91 18.48
N LEU A 254 36.09 0.13 17.45
CA LEU A 254 35.07 0.43 16.42
C LEU A 254 34.76 -0.92 15.76
N THR A 255 33.60 -1.47 16.04
CA THR A 255 33.13 -2.66 15.31
C THR A 255 33.01 -2.30 13.83
N PRO A 256 33.61 -3.05 12.90
CA PRO A 256 33.60 -2.73 11.45
C PRO A 256 32.19 -2.64 10.86
N HIS A 257 31.20 -3.21 11.52
CA HIS A 257 29.81 -3.28 11.07
C HIS A 257 29.07 -1.94 11.10
N SER A 258 29.28 -1.07 12.07
CA SER A 258 28.51 0.17 12.23
C SER A 258 28.85 1.26 11.21
N THR A 259 30.09 1.30 10.71
CA THR A 259 30.54 2.33 9.77
C THR A 259 30.05 2.11 8.33
N LEU A 260 29.76 0.88 7.95
CA LEU A 260 29.26 0.54 6.61
C LEU A 260 27.77 0.89 6.42
N LEU A 261 27.01 0.92 7.50
CA LEU A 261 25.56 1.10 7.46
C LEU A 261 25.09 2.52 7.84
N THR A 262 25.98 3.42 8.25
CA THR A 262 25.60 4.78 8.58
C THR A 262 25.37 5.60 7.31
N PRO A 263 24.10 5.91 6.94
CA PRO A 263 23.83 6.71 5.76
C PRO A 263 24.31 8.13 6.00
N ARG A 264 24.99 8.73 5.01
CA ARG A 264 25.37 10.13 5.01
C ARG A 264 24.53 10.88 3.99
N ILE A 265 23.64 11.71 4.49
CA ILE A 265 22.70 12.49 3.67
C ILE A 265 23.37 13.78 3.21
N LYS A 266 23.40 14.01 1.92
CA LYS A 266 23.88 15.26 1.32
C LYS A 266 22.73 16.26 1.20
N LEU A 267 22.91 17.42 1.82
CA LEU A 267 21.95 18.52 1.79
C LEU A 267 22.40 19.66 0.89
N THR A 268 23.73 19.87 0.82
CA THR A 268 24.33 20.96 0.05
C THR A 268 24.01 20.85 -1.43
N SER A 269 23.64 21.98 -2.03
CA SER A 269 23.29 22.13 -3.45
C SER A 269 21.90 21.63 -3.85
N PHE A 270 21.08 21.14 -2.93
CA PHE A 270 19.74 20.62 -3.24
C PHE A 270 18.64 21.44 -2.53
N PRO A 271 17.72 22.06 -3.29
CA PRO A 271 16.63 22.87 -2.71
C PRO A 271 15.44 22.03 -2.23
N ASP A 272 15.39 20.72 -2.57
CA ASP A 272 14.29 19.80 -2.31
C ASP A 272 14.45 19.00 -1.02
N ILE A 273 15.59 19.11 -0.33
CA ILE A 273 15.85 18.42 0.94
C ILE A 273 16.44 19.41 1.98
N SER A 274 15.91 19.36 3.20
CA SER A 274 16.38 20.21 4.30
C SER A 274 16.20 19.56 5.66
N VAL A 275 16.93 20.04 6.67
CA VAL A 275 16.72 19.65 8.07
C VAL A 275 15.78 20.66 8.73
N VAL A 276 14.84 20.19 9.50
CA VAL A 276 13.92 20.99 10.31
C VAL A 276 14.17 20.68 11.78
N PRO A 277 14.65 21.65 12.59
CA PRO A 277 14.72 21.52 14.03
C PRO A 277 13.32 21.32 14.64
N GLY A 278 13.27 20.69 15.82
CA GLY A 278 11.97 20.39 16.45
C GLY A 278 11.19 21.64 16.88
N ASP A 279 11.86 22.71 17.22
CA ASP A 279 11.28 24.01 17.57
C ASP A 279 10.68 24.75 16.36
N GLU A 280 11.19 24.52 15.14
CA GLU A 280 10.66 25.10 13.90
C GLU A 280 9.60 24.21 13.22
N LEU A 281 9.37 23.00 13.72
CA LEU A 281 8.54 22.01 13.06
C LEU A 281 7.08 22.45 12.85
N ILE A 282 6.49 23.09 13.86
CA ILE A 282 5.09 23.55 13.82
C ILE A 282 4.91 24.59 12.72
N GLU A 283 5.81 25.58 12.65
CA GLU A 283 5.77 26.64 11.64
C GLU A 283 6.01 26.07 10.23
N SER A 284 6.96 25.14 10.11
CA SER A 284 7.24 24.44 8.85
C SER A 284 6.04 23.64 8.34
N LEU A 285 5.37 22.88 9.23
CA LEU A 285 4.14 22.13 8.89
C LEU A 285 3.00 23.07 8.48
N ALA A 286 2.77 24.16 9.23
CA ALA A 286 1.75 25.15 8.89
C ALA A 286 2.01 25.78 7.51
N SER A 287 3.28 26.09 7.20
CA SER A 287 3.71 26.56 5.89
C SER A 287 3.45 25.55 4.78
N SER A 288 3.74 24.26 5.01
CA SER A 288 3.47 23.20 4.04
C SER A 288 1.98 23.02 3.80
N TYR A 289 1.15 23.01 4.86
CA TYR A 289 -0.31 22.92 4.73
C TYR A 289 -0.92 24.10 3.96
N SER A 290 -0.36 25.31 4.17
CA SER A 290 -0.78 26.49 3.41
C SER A 290 -0.38 26.42 1.93
N ARG A 291 0.77 25.80 1.61
CA ARG A 291 1.37 25.80 0.27
C ARG A 291 0.83 24.69 -0.63
N VAL A 292 0.83 23.45 -0.14
CA VAL A 292 0.46 22.26 -0.91
C VAL A 292 -0.80 21.57 -0.39
N GLY A 293 -1.29 21.96 0.78
CA GLY A 293 -2.45 21.35 1.42
C GLY A 293 -2.12 20.20 2.36
N MET A 294 -3.09 19.83 3.20
CA MET A 294 -2.95 18.72 4.16
C MET A 294 -2.86 17.36 3.46
N ASP A 295 -3.54 17.20 2.33
CA ASP A 295 -3.57 15.94 1.58
C ASP A 295 -2.23 15.61 0.92
N GLU A 296 -1.43 16.64 0.61
CA GLU A 296 -0.12 16.53 -0.03
C GLU A 296 1.04 16.73 0.95
N THR A 297 0.76 16.75 2.26
CA THR A 297 1.77 16.83 3.31
C THR A 297 1.64 15.65 4.26
N MET A 298 2.73 14.92 4.52
CA MET A 298 2.73 13.74 5.37
C MET A 298 3.93 13.71 6.30
N VAL A 299 3.71 13.31 7.57
CA VAL A 299 4.80 12.98 8.50
C VAL A 299 5.01 11.47 8.50
N ILE A 300 6.23 11.01 8.24
CA ILE A 300 6.59 9.58 8.25
C ILE A 300 7.45 9.27 9.46
N THR A 301 7.06 8.25 10.22
CA THR A 301 7.74 7.82 11.45
C THR A 301 8.04 6.31 11.43
N ARG A 302 8.86 5.85 12.42
CA ARG A 302 9.18 4.42 12.59
C ARG A 302 8.15 3.65 13.42
N SER A 303 7.34 4.32 14.26
CA SER A 303 6.42 3.63 15.16
C SER A 303 5.05 4.29 15.22
N ASN A 304 4.01 3.50 15.49
CA ASN A 304 2.65 4.00 15.73
C ASN A 304 2.58 4.97 16.92
N LYS A 305 3.35 4.71 17.99
CA LYS A 305 3.43 5.60 19.15
C LYS A 305 3.87 7.00 18.73
N ARG A 306 4.93 7.09 17.94
CA ARG A 306 5.45 8.36 17.47
C ARG A 306 4.50 9.04 16.48
N ALA A 307 3.89 8.28 15.58
CA ALA A 307 2.85 8.79 14.69
C ALA A 307 1.66 9.39 15.48
N ASN A 308 1.22 8.74 16.55
CA ASN A 308 0.15 9.27 17.39
C ASN A 308 0.53 10.58 18.07
N ILE A 309 1.77 10.72 18.58
CA ILE A 309 2.27 11.98 19.17
C ILE A 309 2.21 13.11 18.11
N TYR A 310 2.69 12.85 16.88
CA TYR A 310 2.60 13.82 15.79
C TYR A 310 1.15 14.16 15.43
N ASN A 311 0.30 13.16 15.31
CA ASN A 311 -1.11 13.37 14.98
C ASN A 311 -1.81 14.26 15.99
N GLN A 312 -1.59 14.04 17.30
CA GLN A 312 -2.13 14.88 18.35
C GLN A 312 -1.52 16.29 18.36
N GLY A 313 -0.20 16.40 18.23
CA GLY A 313 0.50 17.68 18.16
C GLY A 313 0.05 18.52 16.96
N ILE A 314 -0.10 17.92 15.79
CA ILE A 314 -0.59 18.60 14.58
C ILE A 314 -2.02 19.08 14.79
N ARG A 315 -2.91 18.23 15.30
CA ARG A 315 -4.30 18.62 15.55
C ARG A 315 -4.41 19.78 16.52
N ASN A 316 -3.74 19.69 17.66
CA ASN A 316 -3.88 20.66 18.73
C ASN A 316 -3.14 21.98 18.42
N THR A 317 -1.94 21.92 17.82
CA THR A 317 -1.07 23.10 17.71
C THR A 317 -1.10 23.73 16.31
N VAL A 318 -1.21 22.92 15.25
CA VAL A 318 -1.20 23.42 13.86
C VAL A 318 -2.62 23.70 13.36
N LEU A 319 -3.59 22.84 13.73
CA LEU A 319 -4.96 22.90 13.21
C LEU A 319 -5.97 23.45 14.20
N ASP A 320 -5.57 23.75 15.43
CA ASP A 320 -6.41 24.27 16.52
C ASP A 320 -7.68 23.41 16.75
N ARG A 321 -7.49 22.07 16.85
CA ARG A 321 -8.58 21.10 17.02
C ARG A 321 -8.45 20.38 18.36
N GLU A 322 -9.32 20.74 19.31
CA GLU A 322 -9.31 20.20 20.66
C GLU A 322 -10.25 19.00 20.84
N ASP A 323 -11.39 18.97 20.13
CA ASP A 323 -12.32 17.85 20.23
C ASP A 323 -11.69 16.52 19.79
N GLU A 324 -12.20 15.41 20.30
CA GLU A 324 -11.70 14.07 19.98
C GLU A 324 -11.68 13.77 18.47
N LEU A 325 -12.71 14.22 17.74
CA LEU A 325 -12.81 14.11 16.30
C LEU A 325 -13.56 15.33 15.73
N CYS A 326 -12.94 16.06 14.82
CA CYS A 326 -13.45 17.29 14.26
C CYS A 326 -13.76 17.16 12.76
N ARG A 327 -14.65 18.03 12.28
CA ARG A 327 -14.81 18.22 10.83
C ARG A 327 -13.48 18.61 10.17
N GLY A 328 -13.19 18.01 9.03
CA GLY A 328 -11.94 18.21 8.29
C GLY A 328 -10.76 17.37 8.78
N ASP A 329 -10.94 16.55 9.84
CA ASP A 329 -9.89 15.63 10.25
C ASP A 329 -9.60 14.61 9.15
N LEU A 330 -8.31 14.33 8.96
CA LEU A 330 -7.83 13.28 8.07
C LEU A 330 -7.75 11.97 8.85
N LEU A 331 -8.43 10.96 8.34
CA LEU A 331 -8.44 9.62 8.90
C LEU A 331 -7.84 8.62 7.91
N MET A 332 -7.26 7.56 8.45
CA MET A 332 -6.85 6.36 7.72
C MET A 332 -7.58 5.16 8.30
N ILE A 333 -8.18 4.38 7.43
CA ILE A 333 -8.78 3.09 7.78
C ILE A 333 -7.65 2.13 8.13
N VAL A 334 -7.76 1.42 9.26
CA VAL A 334 -6.70 0.51 9.72
C VAL A 334 -7.08 -0.96 9.69
N LYS A 335 -8.29 -1.26 9.24
CA LYS A 335 -8.80 -2.62 9.03
C LYS A 335 -9.76 -2.63 7.85
N ASN A 336 -9.64 -3.63 6.95
CA ASN A 336 -10.59 -3.81 5.85
C ASN A 336 -12.02 -3.92 6.39
N ASN A 337 -12.95 -3.24 5.75
CA ASN A 337 -14.37 -3.27 6.12
C ASN A 337 -15.26 -3.49 4.89
N TYR A 338 -16.04 -4.55 4.93
CA TYR A 338 -16.90 -4.97 3.83
C TYR A 338 -18.38 -4.65 4.08
N PHE A 339 -18.73 -4.41 5.35
CA PHE A 339 -20.09 -4.15 5.75
C PHE A 339 -20.58 -2.80 5.20
N TRP A 340 -19.82 -1.73 5.43
CA TRP A 340 -20.24 -0.38 5.03
C TRP A 340 -20.22 -0.18 3.51
N GLY A 341 -19.36 -0.86 2.79
CA GLY A 341 -19.36 -0.83 1.32
C GLY A 341 -20.58 -1.50 0.70
N SER A 342 -21.17 -2.51 1.37
CA SER A 342 -22.34 -3.25 0.89
C SER A 342 -23.68 -2.61 1.29
N VAL A 343 -23.75 -1.91 2.42
CA VAL A 343 -25.01 -1.37 2.98
C VAL A 343 -25.64 -0.29 2.08
N GLU A 344 -24.82 0.54 1.44
CA GLU A 344 -25.34 1.57 0.51
C GLU A 344 -25.77 1.03 -0.86
N CYS A 345 -25.44 -0.23 -1.18
CA CYS A 345 -25.90 -0.86 -2.41
C CYS A 345 -27.41 -1.18 -2.44
N GLY A 346 -28.16 -0.86 -1.36
CA GLY A 346 -29.64 -0.95 -1.34
C GLY A 346 -30.20 -2.36 -1.51
N VAL A 347 -29.38 -3.41 -1.34
CA VAL A 347 -29.88 -4.79 -1.30
C VAL A 347 -30.27 -5.11 0.14
N ARG A 348 -31.41 -4.57 0.60
CA ARG A 348 -32.14 -5.22 1.68
C ARG A 348 -32.55 -6.59 1.16
N SER A 349 -32.07 -7.63 1.81
CA SER A 349 -32.44 -9.02 1.55
C SER A 349 -33.86 -9.30 2.04
N GLU A 350 -34.90 -8.69 1.44
CA GLU A 350 -36.32 -9.01 1.73
C GLU A 350 -37.13 -9.39 0.49
N ASP A 351 -36.57 -9.46 -0.72
CA ASP A 351 -37.32 -9.88 -1.91
C ASP A 351 -36.58 -10.91 -2.75
N THR A 352 -36.43 -12.12 -2.23
CA THR A 352 -36.18 -13.33 -3.03
C THR A 352 -37.35 -14.28 -2.94
N SER A 353 -38.53 -13.80 -3.39
CA SER A 353 -39.64 -14.72 -3.77
C SER A 353 -40.47 -14.06 -4.86
N ALA A 354 -40.00 -14.14 -6.10
CA ALA A 354 -40.84 -14.18 -7.30
C ALA A 354 -39.96 -14.45 -8.51
N ALA A 355 -39.93 -15.67 -8.92
CA ALA A 355 -39.45 -16.05 -10.24
C ALA A 355 -40.44 -15.56 -11.32
N GLY A 356 -39.88 -15.04 -12.41
CA GLY A 356 -40.54 -15.05 -13.71
C GLY A 356 -41.14 -13.74 -14.17
N SER A 357 -40.50 -13.09 -15.07
CA SER A 357 -40.96 -12.94 -16.47
C SER A 357 -40.17 -11.84 -17.21
N ILE A 358 -39.79 -12.20 -18.37
CA ILE A 358 -39.20 -11.51 -19.49
C ILE A 358 -39.95 -10.22 -19.80
N LEU A 359 -39.22 -9.08 -19.93
CA LEU A 359 -39.58 -8.04 -20.88
C LEU A 359 -38.29 -7.41 -21.45
N GLN A 360 -38.06 -7.70 -22.73
CA GLN A 360 -37.17 -6.96 -23.62
C GLN A 360 -37.70 -5.52 -23.73
N GLY A 361 -36.91 -4.55 -23.27
CA GLY A 361 -37.15 -3.13 -23.48
C GLY A 361 -35.86 -2.47 -23.93
N ASN A 362 -35.90 -1.85 -25.11
CA ASN A 362 -34.82 -1.10 -25.77
C ASN A 362 -34.13 -0.11 -24.83
N LEU A 363 -32.89 -0.36 -24.46
CA LEU A 363 -32.04 0.60 -23.77
C LEU A 363 -31.30 1.46 -24.77
N THR A 364 -31.68 2.73 -24.85
CA THR A 364 -30.92 3.77 -25.52
C THR A 364 -29.59 4.01 -24.79
N PRO A 365 -28.48 4.20 -25.50
CA PRO A 365 -27.16 4.42 -24.89
C PRO A 365 -26.96 5.89 -24.55
N HIS A 366 -27.55 6.37 -23.46
CA HIS A 366 -27.20 7.69 -22.90
C HIS A 366 -27.25 7.67 -21.36
N SER A 367 -26.11 8.09 -20.77
CA SER A 367 -25.91 8.42 -19.34
C SER A 367 -25.88 7.23 -18.35
N THR A 368 -24.83 6.46 -18.36
CA THR A 368 -24.35 5.84 -17.12
C THR A 368 -23.19 6.67 -16.57
N LEU A 369 -23.51 7.66 -15.75
CA LEU A 369 -22.61 8.14 -14.72
C LEU A 369 -22.35 6.96 -13.80
N HIS A 370 -21.23 6.24 -14.02
CA HIS A 370 -20.72 5.28 -13.08
C HIS A 370 -20.20 6.05 -11.86
N THR A 371 -21.08 6.31 -10.89
CA THR A 371 -20.61 6.59 -9.54
C THR A 371 -19.78 5.38 -9.10
N PRO A 372 -18.52 5.55 -8.71
CA PRO A 372 -17.70 4.45 -8.26
C PRO A 372 -18.35 3.85 -7.00
N ARG A 373 -18.89 2.64 -7.12
CA ARG A 373 -19.48 1.93 -5.99
C ARG A 373 -18.35 1.30 -5.19
N LEU A 374 -18.11 1.81 -3.98
CA LEU A 374 -17.24 1.15 -3.02
C LEU A 374 -17.86 -0.20 -2.62
N SER A 375 -17.30 -1.30 -3.06
CA SER A 375 -17.74 -2.64 -2.63
C SER A 375 -17.20 -3.03 -1.25
N PHE A 376 -16.12 -2.40 -0.81
CA PHE A 376 -15.53 -2.50 0.53
C PHE A 376 -14.58 -1.30 0.76
N ILE A 377 -14.21 -1.09 2.01
CA ILE A 377 -13.25 -0.07 2.44
C ILE A 377 -11.96 -0.77 2.83
N ALA A 378 -10.86 -0.42 2.19
CA ALA A 378 -9.58 -1.10 2.39
C ALA A 378 -8.77 -0.50 3.56
N ASN A 379 -7.93 -1.33 4.17
CA ASN A 379 -6.87 -0.86 5.06
C ASN A 379 -5.93 0.07 4.27
N GLY A 380 -5.63 1.24 4.83
CA GLY A 380 -4.83 2.27 4.19
C GLY A 380 -5.65 3.31 3.41
N ASP A 381 -6.96 3.12 3.21
CA ASP A 381 -7.83 4.12 2.61
C ASP A 381 -7.88 5.37 3.50
N ARG A 382 -7.83 6.55 2.85
CA ARG A 382 -7.92 7.84 3.54
C ARG A 382 -9.31 8.41 3.44
N ALA A 383 -9.75 9.04 4.53
CA ALA A 383 -11.05 9.70 4.59
C ALA A 383 -10.93 11.08 5.24
N VAL A 384 -11.78 12.01 4.82
CA VAL A 384 -11.91 13.35 5.40
C VAL A 384 -13.24 13.44 6.12
N VAL A 385 -13.21 13.78 7.40
CA VAL A 385 -14.40 13.91 8.23
C VAL A 385 -15.23 15.13 7.80
N GLN A 386 -16.49 14.90 7.44
CA GLN A 386 -17.44 15.97 7.11
C GLN A 386 -18.34 16.33 8.29
N ARG A 387 -18.73 15.32 9.07
CA ARG A 387 -19.63 15.49 10.22
C ARG A 387 -19.45 14.37 11.23
N VAL A 388 -19.56 14.72 12.51
CA VAL A 388 -19.56 13.78 13.65
C VAL A 388 -20.88 13.93 14.41
N ARG A 389 -21.52 12.81 14.77
CA ARG A 389 -22.77 12.75 15.52
C ARG A 389 -22.78 11.55 16.47
N ASN A 390 -23.72 11.57 17.42
CA ASN A 390 -24.08 10.40 18.24
C ASN A 390 -22.88 9.72 18.89
N ILE A 391 -21.99 10.50 19.53
CA ILE A 391 -20.90 9.93 20.32
C ILE A 391 -21.52 9.28 21.57
N HIS A 392 -21.22 8.00 21.78
CA HIS A 392 -21.71 7.24 22.93
C HIS A 392 -20.78 6.07 23.23
N GLU A 393 -20.93 5.53 24.45
CA GLU A 393 -20.20 4.35 24.89
C GLU A 393 -21.11 3.11 24.85
N LEU A 394 -20.59 2.01 24.30
CA LEU A 394 -21.25 0.72 24.22
C LEU A 394 -20.19 -0.40 24.28
N TYR A 395 -20.45 -1.49 25.00
CA TYR A 395 -19.53 -2.63 25.18
C TYR A 395 -18.15 -2.27 25.76
N GLY A 396 -18.05 -1.11 26.44
CA GLY A 396 -16.78 -0.57 26.94
C GLY A 396 -15.92 0.09 25.83
N PHE A 397 -16.51 0.42 24.69
CA PHE A 397 -15.90 1.17 23.59
C PHE A 397 -16.72 2.41 23.27
N ARG A 398 -16.04 3.43 22.73
CA ARG A 398 -16.67 4.67 22.27
C ARG A 398 -16.90 4.64 20.76
N PHE A 399 -18.11 4.94 20.38
CA PHE A 399 -18.53 4.98 18.99
C PHE A 399 -19.03 6.37 18.61
N ALA A 400 -18.89 6.70 17.34
CA ALA A 400 -19.50 7.88 16.74
C ALA A 400 -20.08 7.51 15.36
N GLU A 401 -21.14 8.19 14.99
CA GLU A 401 -21.64 8.20 13.61
C GLU A 401 -20.91 9.32 12.84
N VAL A 402 -20.12 8.96 11.86
CA VAL A 402 -19.25 9.87 11.13
C VAL A 402 -19.60 9.84 9.64
N THR A 403 -19.92 11.03 9.10
CA THR A 403 -19.97 11.24 7.65
C THR A 403 -18.59 11.65 7.19
N MET A 404 -18.05 10.95 6.22
CA MET A 404 -16.69 11.16 5.69
C MET A 404 -16.66 11.03 4.17
N THR A 405 -15.73 11.71 3.52
CA THR A 405 -15.45 11.59 2.09
C THR A 405 -14.14 10.86 1.87
N PHE A 406 -14.06 10.07 0.81
CA PHE A 406 -12.89 9.30 0.41
C PHE A 406 -12.26 9.92 -0.84
N PRO A 407 -11.20 10.75 -0.72
CA PRO A 407 -10.59 11.45 -1.87
C PRO A 407 -10.01 10.51 -2.93
N ASP A 408 -9.57 9.33 -2.52
CA ASP A 408 -9.02 8.32 -3.43
C ASP A 408 -10.10 7.59 -4.26
N TYR A 409 -11.41 7.86 -3.99
CA TYR A 409 -12.56 7.28 -4.69
C TYR A 409 -13.54 8.38 -5.18
N ASP A 410 -13.00 9.39 -5.87
CA ASP A 410 -13.77 10.50 -6.45
C ASP A 410 -14.68 11.22 -5.43
N ASP A 411 -14.13 11.47 -4.23
CA ASP A 411 -14.81 12.09 -3.09
C ASP A 411 -16.12 11.39 -2.67
N TYR A 412 -16.15 10.07 -2.81
CA TYR A 412 -17.28 9.25 -2.37
C TYR A 412 -17.62 9.54 -0.90
N GLU A 413 -18.86 9.92 -0.62
CA GLU A 413 -19.34 10.22 0.72
C GLU A 413 -19.97 8.97 1.36
N LEU A 414 -19.60 8.69 2.60
CA LEU A 414 -20.11 7.58 3.40
C LEU A 414 -20.44 8.05 4.81
N THR A 415 -21.58 7.64 5.34
CA THR A 415 -21.90 7.73 6.77
C THR A 415 -21.78 6.36 7.42
N ALA A 416 -20.88 6.20 8.36
CA ALA A 416 -20.60 4.93 9.02
C ALA A 416 -20.42 5.09 10.53
N THR A 417 -20.59 3.99 11.29
CA THR A 417 -20.17 3.94 12.69
C THR A 417 -18.65 3.77 12.75
N VAL A 418 -18.00 4.62 13.52
CA VAL A 418 -16.55 4.63 13.72
C VAL A 418 -16.23 4.32 15.18
N LEU A 419 -15.19 3.53 15.41
CA LEU A 419 -14.67 3.21 16.72
C LEU A 419 -13.59 4.24 17.11
N LEU A 420 -13.87 5.07 18.12
CA LEU A 420 -12.99 6.17 18.50
C LEU A 420 -11.75 5.71 19.28
N ASP A 421 -11.81 4.59 20.01
CA ASP A 421 -10.70 4.08 20.82
C ASP A 421 -9.47 3.73 19.97
N THR A 422 -9.64 3.47 18.68
CA THR A 422 -8.52 3.20 17.77
C THR A 422 -7.74 4.45 17.38
N LEU A 423 -8.31 5.65 17.51
CA LEU A 423 -7.67 6.92 17.12
C LEU A 423 -6.34 7.15 17.85
N THR A 424 -6.29 6.84 19.16
CA THR A 424 -5.15 7.10 20.03
C THR A 424 -4.38 5.84 20.42
N SER A 425 -4.89 4.65 20.10
CA SER A 425 -4.23 3.37 20.41
C SER A 425 -2.83 3.28 19.80
N GLU A 426 -1.84 2.73 20.52
CA GLU A 426 -0.52 2.43 19.95
C GLU A 426 -0.55 1.17 19.06
N ALA A 427 -1.51 0.28 19.26
CA ALA A 427 -1.72 -0.89 18.41
C ALA A 427 -2.15 -0.48 17.00
N PRO A 428 -1.81 -1.25 15.96
CA PRO A 428 -2.20 -0.93 14.57
C PRO A 428 -3.72 -0.86 14.36
N ALA A 429 -4.48 -1.71 15.07
CA ALA A 429 -5.93 -1.81 15.11
C ALA A 429 -6.35 -2.28 16.51
N LEU A 430 -7.60 -2.69 16.74
CA LEU A 430 -7.99 -3.35 18.00
C LEU A 430 -7.12 -4.57 18.26
N THR A 431 -6.68 -4.73 19.52
CA THR A 431 -5.97 -5.94 19.96
C THR A 431 -6.91 -7.16 19.91
N ARG A 432 -6.33 -8.35 19.94
CA ARG A 432 -7.12 -9.59 19.98
C ARG A 432 -8.09 -9.63 21.17
N GLU A 433 -7.62 -9.23 22.33
CA GLU A 433 -8.43 -9.16 23.56
C GLU A 433 -9.61 -8.18 23.40
N GLN A 434 -9.36 -7.00 22.83
CA GLN A 434 -10.41 -6.03 22.54
C GLN A 434 -11.40 -6.53 21.48
N GLN A 435 -10.94 -7.26 20.49
CA GLN A 435 -11.83 -7.88 19.47
C GLN A 435 -12.70 -8.97 20.09
N GLU A 436 -12.12 -9.82 20.97
CA GLU A 436 -12.85 -10.83 21.71
C GLU A 436 -13.88 -10.21 22.66
N GLN A 437 -13.53 -9.10 23.35
CA GLN A 437 -14.44 -8.32 24.16
C GLN A 437 -15.64 -7.81 23.34
N LEU A 438 -15.37 -7.15 22.24
CA LEU A 438 -16.41 -6.61 21.36
C LEU A 438 -17.30 -7.72 20.79
N TYR A 439 -16.72 -8.86 20.41
CA TYR A 439 -17.45 -10.02 19.91
C TYR A 439 -18.37 -10.61 20.98
N ASN A 440 -17.87 -10.85 22.20
CA ASN A 440 -18.63 -11.46 23.27
C ASN A 440 -19.75 -10.54 23.75
N ALA A 441 -19.46 -9.26 23.98
CA ALA A 441 -20.47 -8.28 24.40
C ALA A 441 -21.57 -8.08 23.34
N GLY A 442 -21.19 -7.97 22.07
CA GLY A 442 -22.18 -7.89 20.99
C GLY A 442 -23.00 -9.17 20.80
N LEU A 443 -22.44 -10.35 21.15
CA LEU A 443 -23.18 -11.62 21.09
C LEU A 443 -24.21 -11.74 22.22
N GLU A 444 -23.98 -11.09 23.37
CA GLU A 444 -24.92 -11.04 24.49
C GLU A 444 -26.20 -10.28 24.13
N ASP A 445 -26.14 -9.25 23.32
CA ASP A 445 -27.34 -8.51 22.86
C ASP A 445 -28.31 -9.38 22.03
N TYR A 446 -27.83 -10.47 21.48
CA TYR A 446 -28.64 -11.45 20.72
C TYR A 446 -28.89 -12.74 21.50
N ALA A 447 -28.79 -12.72 22.84
CA ALA A 447 -28.98 -13.91 23.68
C ALA A 447 -30.39 -14.50 23.61
N ASP A 448 -31.39 -13.72 23.22
CA ASP A 448 -32.77 -14.12 22.98
C ASP A 448 -32.94 -15.06 21.76
N ILE A 449 -31.96 -15.07 20.83
CA ILE A 449 -31.97 -15.98 19.67
C ILE A 449 -31.48 -17.36 20.11
N PRO A 450 -32.29 -18.45 20.02
CA PRO A 450 -31.92 -19.75 20.57
C PRO A 450 -30.69 -20.39 19.90
N ILE A 451 -30.56 -20.24 18.60
CA ILE A 451 -29.52 -20.91 17.79
C ILE A 451 -28.26 -20.04 17.74
N LYS A 452 -27.13 -20.60 18.21
CA LYS A 452 -25.83 -19.86 18.23
C LYS A 452 -25.39 -19.40 16.84
N ALA A 453 -25.65 -20.20 15.78
CA ALA A 453 -25.30 -19.81 14.42
C ALA A 453 -26.07 -18.55 13.96
N ASP A 454 -27.33 -18.44 14.32
CA ASP A 454 -28.20 -17.31 13.97
C ASP A 454 -27.77 -16.04 14.76
N ARG A 455 -27.36 -16.18 16.03
CA ARG A 455 -26.76 -15.08 16.82
C ARG A 455 -25.53 -14.52 16.13
N ILE A 456 -24.62 -15.40 15.71
CA ILE A 456 -23.40 -15.02 15.01
C ILE A 456 -23.75 -14.35 13.67
N ALA A 457 -24.70 -14.88 12.92
CA ALA A 457 -25.15 -14.27 11.68
C ALA A 457 -25.71 -12.85 11.91
N LYS A 458 -26.48 -12.66 12.98
CA LYS A 458 -27.03 -11.36 13.36
C LYS A 458 -25.94 -10.38 13.78
N LEU A 459 -24.99 -10.82 14.64
CA LEU A 459 -23.84 -10.01 15.05
C LEU A 459 -23.00 -9.55 13.86
N LYS A 460 -22.78 -10.40 12.87
CA LYS A 460 -22.05 -10.05 11.65
C LYS A 460 -22.72 -8.95 10.82
N THR A 461 -24.01 -8.72 11.01
CA THR A 461 -24.76 -7.61 10.38
C THR A 461 -24.95 -6.42 11.31
N ASP A 462 -24.37 -6.46 12.51
CA ASP A 462 -24.45 -5.38 13.47
C ASP A 462 -23.50 -4.23 13.13
N ARG A 463 -23.97 -2.99 13.22
CA ARG A 463 -23.20 -1.79 12.86
C ARG A 463 -22.06 -1.47 13.81
N TYR A 464 -22.18 -1.84 15.10
CA TYR A 464 -21.14 -1.59 16.09
C TYR A 464 -20.04 -2.63 16.02
N TYR A 465 -20.43 -3.89 15.80
CA TYR A 465 -19.44 -4.96 15.51
C TYR A 465 -18.62 -4.67 14.24
N ASN A 466 -19.26 -4.07 13.24
CA ASN A 466 -18.63 -3.67 11.99
C ASN A 466 -18.17 -2.21 11.97
N ALA A 467 -18.03 -1.55 13.13
CA ALA A 467 -17.56 -0.18 13.19
C ALA A 467 -16.18 -0.02 12.53
N LEU A 468 -16.01 1.06 11.77
CA LEU A 468 -14.74 1.37 11.14
C LEU A 468 -13.66 1.63 12.18
N GLN A 469 -12.55 0.93 12.08
CA GLN A 469 -11.37 1.17 12.86
C GLN A 469 -10.48 2.19 12.12
N VAL A 470 -10.21 3.31 12.76
CA VAL A 470 -9.56 4.46 12.13
C VAL A 470 -8.44 5.02 12.98
N LYS A 471 -7.49 5.68 12.33
CA LYS A 471 -6.45 6.51 12.96
C LYS A 471 -6.36 7.86 12.27
N PHE A 472 -5.82 8.87 12.95
CA PHE A 472 -5.46 10.10 12.28
C PHE A 472 -4.37 9.86 11.22
N ALA A 473 -4.45 10.61 10.12
CA ALA A 473 -3.63 10.40 8.93
C ALA A 473 -2.71 11.58 8.59
N TYR A 474 -2.35 12.42 9.55
CA TYR A 474 -1.34 13.48 9.38
C TYR A 474 0.07 12.93 9.53
N ALA A 475 0.22 11.91 10.38
CA ALA A 475 1.46 11.17 10.58
C ALA A 475 1.19 9.66 10.55
N VAL A 476 2.01 8.93 9.82
CA VAL A 476 1.89 7.48 9.65
C VAL A 476 3.24 6.77 9.76
N THR A 477 3.22 5.46 9.94
CA THR A 477 4.45 4.67 9.81
C THR A 477 4.83 4.49 8.35
N CYS A 478 6.11 4.26 8.07
CA CYS A 478 6.60 4.07 6.70
C CYS A 478 5.89 2.94 5.97
N HIS A 479 5.58 1.81 6.64
CA HIS A 479 4.80 0.72 6.04
C HIS A 479 3.41 1.18 5.55
N LYS A 480 2.76 2.07 6.31
CA LYS A 480 1.46 2.64 5.89
C LYS A 480 1.59 3.70 4.80
N ALA A 481 2.78 4.26 4.62
CA ALA A 481 3.09 5.21 3.56
C ALA A 481 3.47 4.51 2.22
N GLN A 482 3.70 3.20 2.22
CA GLN A 482 4.01 2.46 1.00
C GLN A 482 2.88 2.60 -0.04
N GLY A 483 3.26 2.69 -1.32
CA GLY A 483 2.34 2.92 -2.43
C GLY A 483 1.76 4.34 -2.49
N GLY A 484 2.06 5.21 -1.49
CA GLY A 484 1.69 6.62 -1.48
C GLY A 484 2.84 7.52 -1.90
N GLN A 485 2.51 8.72 -2.39
CA GLN A 485 3.44 9.82 -2.67
C GLN A 485 2.81 11.13 -2.24
N TRP A 486 3.62 12.07 -1.77
CA TRP A 486 3.18 13.38 -1.30
C TRP A 486 4.18 14.46 -1.73
N ALA A 487 3.67 15.65 -1.96
CA ALA A 487 4.51 16.80 -2.32
C ALA A 487 5.52 17.11 -1.21
N HIS A 488 5.08 17.15 0.04
CA HIS A 488 5.93 17.44 1.20
C HIS A 488 5.93 16.29 2.21
N ILE A 489 7.13 15.76 2.51
CA ILE A 489 7.33 14.73 3.53
C ILE A 489 8.18 15.28 4.67
N TYR A 490 7.71 15.07 5.90
CA TYR A 490 8.46 15.27 7.13
C TYR A 490 8.89 13.91 7.67
N LEU A 491 10.19 13.63 7.63
CA LEU A 491 10.73 12.34 8.02
C LEU A 491 11.37 12.40 9.40
N ASP A 492 10.81 11.65 10.34
CA ASP A 492 11.33 11.50 11.69
C ASP A 492 11.73 10.05 11.97
N GLN A 493 13.04 9.81 12.04
CA GLN A 493 13.57 8.49 12.40
C GLN A 493 13.51 8.19 13.90
N GLY A 494 13.26 9.19 14.73
CA GLY A 494 13.28 9.05 16.19
C GLY A 494 14.69 8.91 16.76
N TYR A 495 14.76 8.36 17.97
CA TYR A 495 16.04 8.04 18.61
C TYR A 495 16.66 6.82 17.92
N MET A 496 17.94 6.94 17.53
CA MET A 496 18.71 5.89 16.86
C MET A 496 20.00 5.63 17.62
N THR A 497 20.30 4.35 17.84
CA THR A 497 21.60 3.84 18.28
C THR A 497 22.27 3.10 17.12
N ASP A 498 23.58 2.86 17.24
CA ASP A 498 24.32 2.15 16.19
C ASP A 498 23.80 0.72 15.94
N ASP A 499 23.28 0.06 16.97
CA ASP A 499 22.68 -1.30 16.88
C ASP A 499 21.38 -1.32 16.05
N MET A 500 20.74 -0.16 15.85
CA MET A 500 19.51 -0.03 15.05
C MET A 500 19.79 0.24 13.56
N LEU A 501 21.05 0.36 13.17
CA LEU A 501 21.48 0.53 11.79
C LEU A 501 21.54 -0.86 11.11
N THR A 502 20.37 -1.43 10.88
CA THR A 502 20.16 -2.76 10.29
C THR A 502 19.77 -2.62 8.80
N PRO A 503 19.72 -3.71 8.02
CA PRO A 503 19.16 -3.72 6.67
C PRO A 503 17.74 -3.17 6.64
N ASP A 504 16.89 -3.57 7.58
CA ASP A 504 15.52 -3.08 7.69
C ASP A 504 15.45 -1.56 7.84
N TYR A 505 16.44 -0.97 8.57
CA TYR A 505 16.51 0.48 8.67
C TYR A 505 16.86 1.13 7.31
N ILE A 506 17.72 0.52 6.52
CA ILE A 506 18.09 1.03 5.20
C ILE A 506 16.89 0.93 4.23
N HIS A 507 16.15 -0.21 4.23
CA HIS A 507 14.90 -0.35 3.49
C HIS A 507 13.86 0.70 3.92
N TRP A 508 13.73 0.90 5.24
CA TRP A 508 12.86 1.92 5.80
C TRP A 508 13.22 3.32 5.32
N LEU A 509 14.51 3.67 5.38
CA LEU A 509 15.01 4.98 5.00
C LEU A 509 14.80 5.23 3.51
N TYR A 510 15.19 4.28 2.66
CA TYR A 510 14.98 4.34 1.22
C TYR A 510 13.50 4.50 0.88
N THR A 511 12.65 3.69 1.48
CA THR A 511 11.21 3.77 1.24
C THR A 511 10.66 5.13 1.63
N ALA A 512 11.03 5.65 2.80
CA ALA A 512 10.56 6.94 3.28
C ALA A 512 11.01 8.11 2.38
N PHE A 513 12.29 8.10 1.92
CA PHE A 513 12.81 9.11 0.99
C PHE A 513 12.02 9.15 -0.32
N THR A 514 11.71 7.97 -0.87
CA THR A 514 11.04 7.85 -2.17
C THR A 514 9.54 8.21 -2.14
N ARG A 515 8.99 8.56 -0.97
CA ARG A 515 7.60 9.05 -0.84
C ARG A 515 7.46 10.53 -1.17
N ALA A 516 8.53 11.33 -1.08
CA ALA A 516 8.50 12.76 -1.39
C ALA A 516 8.62 13.02 -2.90
N THR A 517 7.76 13.90 -3.43
CA THR A 517 7.79 14.30 -4.84
C THR A 517 8.34 15.70 -5.05
N GLU A 518 8.21 16.61 -4.08
CA GLU A 518 8.71 17.99 -4.18
C GLU A 518 9.72 18.32 -3.08
N LYS A 519 9.40 18.05 -1.81
CA LYS A 519 10.26 18.39 -0.67
C LYS A 519 10.31 17.31 0.39
N LEU A 520 11.51 17.09 0.90
CA LEU A 520 11.80 16.22 2.04
C LEU A 520 12.40 17.01 3.19
N PHE A 521 11.73 17.01 4.32
CA PHE A 521 12.17 17.66 5.56
C PHE A 521 12.60 16.60 6.57
N LEU A 522 13.87 16.60 6.94
CA LEU A 522 14.46 15.69 7.93
C LEU A 522 14.30 16.29 9.33
N VAL A 523 13.44 15.71 10.15
CA VAL A 523 13.10 16.26 11.48
C VAL A 523 14.12 15.83 12.51
N ASN A 524 14.75 16.79 13.20
CA ASN A 524 15.75 16.53 14.24
C ASN A 524 16.85 15.55 13.81
N TRP A 525 17.31 15.64 12.58
CA TRP A 525 18.24 14.67 12.01
C TRP A 525 19.64 14.78 12.66
N PRO A 526 20.28 13.64 13.02
CA PRO A 526 21.61 13.64 13.63
C PRO A 526 22.67 14.24 12.70
N LYS A 527 23.49 15.15 13.22
CA LYS A 527 24.60 15.77 12.45
C LYS A 527 25.62 14.74 11.94
N THR A 528 25.75 13.59 12.63
CA THR A 528 26.62 12.47 12.22
C THR A 528 26.18 11.79 10.94
N GLN A 529 24.92 11.88 10.59
CA GLN A 529 24.32 11.33 9.37
C GLN A 529 24.17 12.38 8.25
N ILE A 530 24.69 13.58 8.42
CA ILE A 530 24.71 14.62 7.39
C ILE A 530 26.11 14.72 6.83
N SER A 531 26.22 14.72 5.50
CA SER A 531 27.50 14.99 4.83
C SER A 531 27.85 16.46 4.97
N VAL A 532 29.03 16.74 5.50
CA VAL A 532 29.62 18.08 5.55
C VAL A 532 30.58 18.15 4.37
N ASP A 533 30.14 18.70 3.24
CA ASP A 533 31.01 19.05 2.10
C ASP A 533 31.41 20.51 2.17
#